data_536777ddb470e9d653015645bbbf27ca
#
_entry.id   536777ddb470e9d653015645bbbf27ca
#
_cell.length_a   1.000
_cell.length_b   1.000
_cell.length_c   1.000
_cell.angle_alpha   90.00
_cell.angle_beta   90.00
_cell.angle_gamma   90.00
#
_symmetry.space_group_name_H-M   'P 1'
#
loop_
_entity.id
_entity.type
_entity.pdbx_description
1 polymer ?
#
loop_
_entity_poly.entity_id
_entity_poly.type
_entity_poly.pdbx_seq_one_letter_code
_entity_poly.pdbx_strand_id
1 'polypeptide(L)'
;MNVEDKIYLFIQEMDYLNNPHVLGVLFYGSNLTGYANKYSDIDLHIVMDNNSTGQIIRGNKIIAGTRIEYFEKSLVDIYNEVDEKYNNLNMAPLTIFGTSKIIFARNNEIKKCNVMSKRNIKMAYLNYL
;
A
#
# COMPACT_ATOMS: atom_id res chain seq x y z
N MET A 1 14.28 0.65 17.80
CA MET A 1 14.02 0.32 16.38
C MET A 1 12.90 1.23 15.88
N ASN A 2 13.16 2.01 14.83
CA ASN A 2 12.16 2.92 14.27
C ASN A 2 11.17 2.17 13.37
N VAL A 3 10.15 2.89 12.85
CA VAL A 3 9.11 2.29 12.03
C VAL A 3 9.68 1.64 10.76
N GLU A 4 10.60 2.31 10.08
CA GLU A 4 11.19 1.77 8.85
C GLU A 4 12.01 0.51 9.12
N ASP A 5 12.76 0.45 10.21
CA ASP A 5 13.49 -0.74 10.60
C ASP A 5 12.56 -1.94 10.81
N LYS A 6 11.41 -1.70 11.44
CA LYS A 6 10.40 -2.75 11.66
C LYS A 6 9.82 -3.24 10.34
N ILE A 7 9.56 -2.33 9.40
CA ILE A 7 9.08 -2.69 8.06
C ILE A 7 10.10 -3.54 7.32
N TYR A 8 11.37 -3.15 7.34
CA TYR A 8 12.43 -3.93 6.68
C TYR A 8 12.59 -5.31 7.31
N LEU A 9 12.49 -5.41 8.63
CA LEU A 9 12.53 -6.69 9.32
C LEU A 9 11.35 -7.58 8.93
N PHE A 10 10.14 -6.99 8.82
CA PHE A 10 8.95 -7.68 8.33
C PHE A 10 9.15 -8.21 6.90
N ILE A 11 9.65 -7.37 6.00
CA ILE A 11 9.91 -7.74 4.61
C ILE A 11 10.90 -8.92 4.56
N GLN A 12 11.92 -8.88 5.40
CA GLN A 12 12.91 -9.95 5.48
C GLN A 12 12.30 -11.26 6.00
N GLU A 13 11.50 -11.21 7.06
CA GLU A 13 10.85 -12.40 7.61
C GLU A 13 9.86 -13.03 6.63
N MET A 14 9.14 -12.21 5.85
CA MET A 14 8.21 -12.68 4.83
C MET A 14 8.89 -13.11 3.53
N ASP A 15 10.18 -12.87 3.42
CA ASP A 15 10.99 -13.18 2.24
C ASP A 15 10.47 -12.53 0.95
N TYR A 16 9.92 -11.34 1.05
CA TYR A 16 9.32 -10.66 -0.10
C TYR A 16 10.35 -10.24 -1.16
N LEU A 17 11.58 -9.93 -0.76
CA LEU A 17 12.60 -9.51 -1.72
C LEU A 17 13.03 -10.65 -2.68
N ASN A 18 12.93 -11.89 -2.21
CA ASN A 18 13.26 -13.08 -3.02
C ASN A 18 12.07 -13.67 -3.76
N ASN A 19 10.88 -13.11 -3.56
CA ASN A 19 9.68 -13.55 -4.25
C ASN A 19 9.46 -12.71 -5.51
N PRO A 20 9.67 -13.27 -6.72
CA PRO A 20 9.56 -12.49 -7.97
C PRO A 20 8.14 -12.02 -8.26
N HIS A 21 7.12 -12.58 -7.60
CA HIS A 21 5.73 -12.15 -7.73
C HIS A 21 5.41 -10.90 -6.91
N VAL A 22 6.27 -10.49 -5.99
CA VAL A 22 6.12 -9.26 -5.21
C VAL A 22 6.70 -8.11 -6.01
N LEU A 23 5.85 -7.18 -6.44
CA LEU A 23 6.26 -6.00 -7.20
C LEU A 23 6.66 -4.83 -6.33
N GLY A 24 6.13 -4.76 -5.11
CA GLY A 24 6.47 -3.68 -4.21
C GLY A 24 5.75 -3.74 -2.89
N VAL A 25 6.16 -2.83 -2.00
CA VAL A 25 5.58 -2.65 -0.67
C VAL A 25 5.29 -1.17 -0.47
N LEU A 26 4.05 -0.86 -0.13
CA LEU A 26 3.58 0.48 0.14
C LEU A 26 3.25 0.63 1.63
N PHE A 27 3.70 1.73 2.22
CA PHE A 27 3.45 2.07 3.62
C PHE A 27 2.47 3.23 3.70
N TYR A 28 1.41 3.07 4.49
CA TYR A 28 0.40 4.11 4.67
C TYR A 28 -0.14 4.10 6.11
N GLY A 29 -1.04 5.02 6.43
CA GLY A 29 -1.72 5.08 7.71
C GLY A 29 -1.11 6.07 8.70
N SER A 30 -1.50 5.96 9.96
CA SER A 30 -1.18 6.95 11.00
C SER A 30 0.32 7.08 11.27
N ASN A 31 1.08 6.00 11.14
CA ASN A 31 2.54 6.04 11.30
C ASN A 31 3.22 6.87 10.22
N LEU A 32 2.63 6.96 9.02
CA LEU A 32 3.15 7.77 7.94
C LEU A 32 2.81 9.25 8.11
N THR A 33 1.61 9.53 8.60
CA THR A 33 1.09 10.91 8.70
C THR A 33 1.54 11.67 9.95
N GLY A 34 2.21 11.01 10.87
CA GLY A 34 2.67 11.64 12.11
C GLY A 34 1.63 11.70 13.23
N TYR A 35 0.44 11.15 13.03
CA TYR A 35 -0.59 11.04 14.07
C TYR A 35 -0.48 9.77 14.89
N ALA A 36 0.55 8.98 14.65
CA ALA A 36 0.78 7.72 15.34
C ALA A 36 1.23 7.94 16.78
N ASN A 37 0.87 6.99 17.63
CA ASN A 37 1.46 6.83 18.95
C ASN A 37 2.15 5.45 19.03
N LYS A 38 2.72 5.11 20.19
CA LYS A 38 3.46 3.84 20.35
C LYS A 38 2.59 2.59 20.18
N TYR A 39 1.27 2.71 20.20
CA TYR A 39 0.33 1.60 20.03
C TYR A 39 -0.25 1.51 18.62
N SER A 40 0.08 2.47 17.75
CA SER A 40 -0.46 2.48 16.38
C SER A 40 0.11 1.33 15.56
N ASP A 41 -0.76 0.69 14.77
CA ASP A 41 -0.36 -0.34 13.83
C ASP A 41 0.41 0.28 12.66
N ILE A 42 1.25 -0.53 12.04
CA ILE A 42 1.88 -0.22 10.76
C ILE A 42 1.03 -0.89 9.69
N ASP A 43 0.60 -0.12 8.69
CA ASP A 43 -0.24 -0.61 7.61
C ASP A 43 0.56 -0.71 6.32
N LEU A 44 0.58 -1.90 5.73
CA LEU A 44 1.33 -2.17 4.50
C LEU A 44 0.42 -2.77 3.43
N HIS A 45 0.62 -2.33 2.18
CA HIS A 45 0.11 -3.02 0.99
C HIS A 45 1.27 -3.68 0.27
N ILE A 46 1.13 -4.98 0.06
CA ILE A 46 2.08 -5.79 -0.70
C ILE A 46 1.48 -5.95 -2.09
N VAL A 47 2.13 -5.36 -3.08
CA VAL A 47 1.63 -5.40 -4.46
C VAL A 47 2.21 -6.61 -5.15
N MET A 48 1.33 -7.50 -5.58
CA MET A 48 1.68 -8.74 -6.27
C MET A 48 1.52 -8.58 -7.78
N ASP A 49 2.19 -9.41 -8.55
CA ASP A 49 1.98 -9.46 -9.99
C ASP A 49 0.59 -10.02 -10.34
N ASN A 50 0.23 -9.97 -11.64
CA ASN A 50 -1.11 -10.34 -12.09
C ASN A 50 -1.38 -11.85 -12.04
N ASN A 51 -0.37 -12.69 -11.79
CA ASN A 51 -0.55 -14.11 -11.58
C ASN A 51 -1.26 -14.43 -10.26
N SER A 52 -1.35 -13.46 -9.37
CA SER A 52 -1.99 -13.59 -8.06
C SER A 52 -3.41 -12.99 -8.04
N THR A 53 -4.01 -12.70 -9.20
CA THR A 53 -5.33 -12.08 -9.28
C THR A 53 -6.42 -12.91 -8.61
N GLY A 54 -7.41 -12.20 -8.05
CA GLY A 54 -8.58 -12.79 -7.43
C GLY A 54 -8.40 -13.23 -5.99
N GLN A 55 -7.20 -13.13 -5.44
CA GLN A 55 -6.93 -13.44 -4.04
C GLN A 55 -6.40 -12.21 -3.33
N ILE A 56 -7.18 -11.73 -2.36
CA ILE A 56 -6.71 -10.69 -1.43
C ILE A 56 -6.40 -11.40 -0.12
N ILE A 57 -5.12 -11.38 0.26
CA ILE A 57 -4.67 -11.94 1.52
C ILE A 57 -4.52 -10.81 2.52
N ARG A 58 -5.18 -10.95 3.66
CA ARG A 58 -5.04 -10.03 4.78
C ARG A 58 -4.39 -10.77 5.93
N GLY A 59 -3.40 -10.15 6.55
CA GLY A 59 -2.75 -10.73 7.71
C GLY A 59 -2.22 -9.69 8.66
N ASN A 60 -1.69 -10.16 9.78
CA ASN A 60 -0.96 -9.31 10.71
C ASN A 60 0.16 -10.10 11.36
N LYS A 61 1.17 -9.36 11.82
CA LYS A 61 2.35 -9.94 12.47
C LYS A 61 2.92 -8.93 13.45
N ILE A 62 3.40 -9.42 14.59
CA ILE A 62 4.05 -8.58 15.59
C ILE A 62 5.55 -8.58 15.30
N ILE A 63 6.10 -7.38 15.07
CA ILE A 63 7.53 -7.17 14.82
C ILE A 63 8.05 -6.18 15.85
N ALA A 64 9.00 -6.59 16.64
CA ALA A 64 9.62 -5.74 17.68
C ALA A 64 8.56 -4.98 18.51
N GLY A 65 7.50 -5.69 18.93
CA GLY A 65 6.44 -5.15 19.77
C GLY A 65 5.38 -4.33 19.03
N THR A 66 5.48 -4.17 17.73
CA THR A 66 4.52 -3.42 16.92
C THR A 66 3.76 -4.35 16.00
N ARG A 67 2.45 -4.18 15.92
CA ARG A 67 1.60 -4.93 15.01
C ARG A 67 1.68 -4.35 13.62
N ILE A 68 2.01 -5.21 12.64
CA ILE A 68 1.97 -4.87 11.23
C ILE A 68 0.76 -5.54 10.62
N GLU A 69 -0.18 -4.73 10.08
CA GLU A 69 -1.28 -5.21 9.25
C GLU A 69 -0.85 -5.12 7.79
N TYR A 70 -1.11 -6.16 7.02
CA TYR A 70 -0.75 -6.16 5.63
C TYR A 70 -1.83 -6.79 4.75
N PHE A 71 -1.88 -6.29 3.51
CA PHE A 71 -2.74 -6.82 2.46
C PHE A 71 -1.85 -7.17 1.27
N GLU A 72 -2.01 -8.38 0.74
CA GLU A 72 -1.41 -8.76 -0.53
C GLU A 72 -2.48 -8.67 -1.61
N LYS A 73 -2.27 -7.80 -2.60
CA LYS A 73 -3.20 -7.57 -3.71
C LYS A 73 -2.43 -7.57 -5.03
N SER A 74 -3.07 -8.07 -6.10
CA SER A 74 -2.49 -7.95 -7.43
C SER A 74 -2.53 -6.50 -7.93
N LEU A 75 -1.58 -6.18 -8.82
CA LEU A 75 -1.51 -4.85 -9.43
C LEU A 75 -2.79 -4.50 -10.20
N VAL A 76 -3.38 -5.46 -10.92
CA VAL A 76 -4.62 -5.22 -11.67
C VAL A 76 -5.79 -4.92 -10.75
N ASP A 77 -5.87 -5.59 -9.59
CA ASP A 77 -6.93 -5.30 -8.61
C ASP A 77 -6.79 -3.89 -8.04
N ILE A 78 -5.56 -3.45 -7.79
CA ILE A 78 -5.29 -2.08 -7.32
C ILE A 78 -5.69 -1.05 -8.37
N TYR A 79 -5.31 -1.25 -9.63
CA TYR A 79 -5.71 -0.35 -10.72
C TYR A 79 -7.22 -0.26 -10.87
N ASN A 80 -7.92 -1.39 -10.77
CA ASN A 80 -9.38 -1.41 -10.85
C ASN A 80 -10.02 -0.64 -9.70
N GLU A 81 -9.53 -0.83 -8.47
CA GLU A 81 -10.04 -0.10 -7.30
C GLU A 81 -9.84 1.41 -7.45
N VAL A 82 -8.65 1.83 -7.90
CA VAL A 82 -8.33 3.25 -8.05
C VAL A 82 -9.17 3.89 -9.15
N ASP A 83 -9.38 3.22 -10.27
CA ASP A 83 -10.14 3.74 -11.40
C ASP A 83 -11.64 3.76 -11.14
N GLU A 84 -12.21 2.63 -10.73
CA GLU A 84 -13.65 2.49 -10.47
C GLU A 84 -14.12 3.36 -9.32
N LYS A 85 -13.35 3.43 -8.24
CA LYS A 85 -13.74 4.21 -7.06
C LYS A 85 -13.64 5.71 -7.30
N TYR A 86 -12.77 6.15 -8.19
CA TYR A 86 -12.77 7.53 -8.64
C TYR A 86 -14.11 7.91 -9.27
N ASN A 87 -14.63 7.07 -10.17
CA ASN A 87 -15.91 7.30 -10.84
C ASN A 87 -17.10 7.24 -9.88
N ASN A 88 -17.00 6.47 -8.81
CA ASN A 88 -18.03 6.33 -7.78
C ASN A 88 -17.85 7.28 -6.60
N LEU A 89 -16.87 8.18 -6.67
CA LEU A 89 -16.54 9.15 -5.63
C LEU A 89 -16.11 8.51 -4.30
N ASN A 90 -15.71 7.25 -4.31
CA ASN A 90 -15.16 6.60 -3.16
C ASN A 90 -13.65 6.90 -3.09
N MET A 91 -13.26 7.78 -2.17
CA MET A 91 -11.89 8.30 -2.07
C MET A 91 -10.94 7.40 -1.30
N ALA A 92 -11.42 6.37 -0.59
CA ALA A 92 -10.57 5.58 0.28
C ALA A 92 -9.39 4.90 -0.47
N PRO A 93 -9.60 4.14 -1.57
CA PRO A 93 -8.47 3.56 -2.30
C PRO A 93 -7.53 4.61 -2.89
N LEU A 94 -8.06 5.70 -3.43
CA LEU A 94 -7.26 6.79 -3.98
C LEU A 94 -6.36 7.40 -2.92
N THR A 95 -6.90 7.67 -1.73
CA THR A 95 -6.16 8.24 -0.63
C THR A 95 -5.06 7.29 -0.16
N ILE A 96 -5.37 6.01 0.01
CA ILE A 96 -4.39 5.00 0.43
C ILE A 96 -3.23 4.95 -0.56
N PHE A 97 -3.49 4.72 -1.84
CA PHE A 97 -2.42 4.54 -2.82
C PHE A 97 -1.77 5.84 -3.25
N GLY A 98 -2.50 6.96 -3.22
CA GLY A 98 -1.97 8.28 -3.58
C GLY A 98 -1.06 8.89 -2.51
N THR A 99 -1.27 8.56 -1.22
CA THR A 99 -0.50 9.10 -0.10
C THR A 99 0.52 8.11 0.44
N SER A 100 0.55 6.88 -0.04
CA SER A 100 1.48 5.86 0.43
C SER A 100 2.93 6.22 0.11
N LYS A 101 3.82 5.83 1.03
CA LYS A 101 5.27 5.85 0.79
C LYS A 101 5.68 4.52 0.16
N ILE A 102 6.43 4.59 -0.92
CA ILE A 102 6.98 3.41 -1.58
C ILE A 102 8.21 2.97 -0.79
N ILE A 103 8.12 1.81 -0.12
CA ILE A 103 9.25 1.22 0.61
C ILE A 103 10.15 0.43 -0.35
N PHE A 104 9.51 -0.32 -1.25
CA PHE A 104 10.22 -1.17 -2.21
C PHE A 104 9.41 -1.20 -3.50
N ALA A 105 10.08 -1.08 -4.65
CA ALA A 105 9.48 -1.21 -5.97
C ALA A 105 10.43 -1.96 -6.89
N ARG A 106 9.97 -3.11 -7.40
CA ARG A 106 10.77 -3.94 -8.31
C ARG A 106 10.84 -3.36 -9.71
N ASN A 107 9.78 -2.63 -10.11
CA ASN A 107 9.69 -1.99 -11.42
C ASN A 107 8.91 -0.67 -11.32
N ASN A 108 8.67 0.00 -12.44
CA ASN A 108 8.02 1.31 -12.48
C ASN A 108 6.49 1.26 -12.31
N GLU A 109 5.86 0.10 -12.32
CA GLU A 109 4.40 -0.04 -12.25
C GLU A 109 3.83 0.50 -10.95
N ILE A 110 4.54 0.28 -9.84
CA ILE A 110 4.14 0.80 -8.53
C ILE A 110 4.09 2.33 -8.53
N LYS A 111 5.11 2.97 -9.12
CA LYS A 111 5.19 4.43 -9.21
C LYS A 111 4.08 4.99 -10.08
N LYS A 112 3.76 4.33 -11.19
CA LYS A 112 2.66 4.72 -12.08
C LYS A 112 1.32 4.68 -11.35
N CYS A 113 1.05 3.65 -10.57
CA CYS A 113 -0.17 3.52 -9.78
C CYS A 113 -0.29 4.66 -8.75
N ASN A 114 0.80 4.97 -8.06
CA ASN A 114 0.84 6.07 -7.07
C ASN A 114 0.55 7.42 -7.74
N VAL A 115 1.18 7.70 -8.88
CA VAL A 115 0.97 8.95 -9.64
C VAL A 115 -0.47 9.04 -10.13
N MET A 116 -1.03 7.97 -10.66
CA MET A 116 -2.42 7.93 -11.12
C MET A 116 -3.38 8.20 -9.98
N SER A 117 -3.15 7.62 -8.81
CA SER A 117 -3.99 7.84 -7.63
C SER A 117 -3.97 9.29 -7.19
N LYS A 118 -2.81 9.93 -7.14
CA LYS A 118 -2.67 11.36 -6.83
C LYS A 118 -3.43 12.25 -7.81
N ARG A 119 -3.32 11.95 -9.10
CA ARG A 119 -4.02 12.70 -10.15
C ARG A 119 -5.53 12.56 -10.01
N ASN A 120 -6.03 11.35 -9.75
CA ASN A 120 -7.46 11.09 -9.61
C ASN A 120 -8.04 11.75 -8.35
N ILE A 121 -7.28 11.83 -7.27
CA ILE A 121 -7.68 12.61 -6.08
C ILE A 121 -7.89 14.08 -6.46
N LYS A 122 -6.95 14.68 -7.18
CA LYS A 122 -7.03 16.07 -7.61
C LYS A 122 -8.24 16.30 -8.51
N MET A 123 -8.47 15.41 -9.47
CA MET A 123 -9.62 15.51 -10.39
C MET A 123 -10.96 15.37 -9.65
N ALA A 124 -11.05 14.47 -8.66
CA ALA A 124 -12.24 14.31 -7.85
C ALA A 124 -12.56 15.59 -7.07
N TYR A 125 -11.57 16.23 -6.47
CA TYR A 125 -11.77 17.51 -5.79
C TYR A 125 -12.26 18.60 -6.73
N LEU A 126 -11.70 18.70 -7.94
CA LEU A 126 -12.11 19.68 -8.93
C LEU A 126 -13.56 19.50 -9.37
N ASN A 127 -14.04 18.26 -9.43
CA ASN A 127 -15.44 17.97 -9.81
C ASN A 127 -16.45 18.35 -8.71
N TYR A 128 -16.01 18.55 -7.49
CA TYR A 128 -16.87 19.00 -6.38
C TYR A 128 -16.96 20.52 -6.24
N LEU A 129 -16.04 21.23 -6.86
CA LEU A 129 -16.01 22.69 -6.83
C LEU A 129 -16.88 23.30 -7.93
#